data_8ecf784fcb289efaa45a2a25968f0401
#
_entry.id   8ecf784fcb289efaa45a2a25968f0401
#
_cell.length_a   1.000
_cell.length_b   1.000
_cell.length_c   1.000
_cell.angle_alpha   90.00
_cell.angle_beta   90.00
_cell.angle_gamma   90.00
#
_symmetry.space_group_name_H-M   'P 1'
#
loop_
_entity.id
_entity.type
_entity.pdbx_description
1 polymer ?
#
loop_
_entity_poly.entity_id
_entity_poly.type
_entity_poly.pdbx_seq_one_letter_code
_entity_poly.pdbx_strand_id
1 'polypeptide(L)'
;SKTSGASVANKMALKMNVPTAENSVFIDNSSDINYIKKQLRLAAKMGLENGSVIAIGHARINTGKAIKEVIPELEAMGIQLVYASELLQ
;
A
#
# COMPACT_ATOMS: atom_id res chain seq x y z
N SER A 1 1.25 13.13 23.08
CA SER A 1 0.94 12.81 23.08
C SER A 1 0.37 12.38 23.12
N LYS A 2 0.15 12.45 23.16
CA LYS A 2 -0.30 12.02 23.24
C LYS A 2 -0.90 11.30 23.13
N THR A 3 -1.02 11.22 22.97
CA THR A 3 -1.45 10.46 22.72
C THR A 3 -2.11 9.69 22.76
N SER A 4 -2.34 10.12 22.91
CA SER A 4 -3.12 9.00 23.28
C SER A 4 -3.19 7.97 22.15
N GLY A 5 -3.12 6.71 22.54
CA GLY A 5 -3.01 5.68 21.52
C GLY A 5 -4.21 5.63 20.57
N ALA A 6 -5.36 6.03 21.05
CA ALA A 6 -6.56 5.95 20.23
C ALA A 6 -6.49 6.86 19.02
N SER A 7 -5.68 7.89 19.11
CA SER A 7 -5.57 8.83 18.00
C SER A 7 -4.51 8.42 16.99
N VAL A 8 -3.80 7.35 17.25
CA VAL A 8 -2.75 6.92 16.35
C VAL A 8 -3.36 6.14 15.20
N ALA A 9 -3.17 6.64 14.01
CA ALA A 9 -3.59 5.93 12.83
C ALA A 9 -2.37 5.30 12.20
N ASN A 10 -2.32 3.99 12.23
CA ASN A 10 -1.24 3.26 11.58
C ASN A 10 -1.57 3.10 10.13
N LYS A 11 -0.71 3.60 9.29
CA LYS A 11 -0.86 3.46 7.86
C LYS A 11 0.31 2.71 7.29
N MET A 12 0.04 1.97 6.24
CA MET A 12 1.04 1.24 5.50
C MET A 12 1.11 1.86 4.13
N ALA A 13 2.31 2.09 3.65
CA ALA A 13 2.51 2.64 2.32
C ALA A 13 3.42 1.71 1.55
N LEU A 14 3.01 1.36 0.34
CA LEU A 14 3.80 0.53 -0.55
C LEU A 14 4.11 1.38 -1.77
N LYS A 15 5.35 1.85 -1.85
CA LYS A 15 5.78 2.64 -2.99
C LYS A 15 6.19 1.71 -4.11
N MET A 16 5.71 2.00 -5.30
CA MET A 16 5.94 1.16 -6.46
C MET A 16 6.60 1.96 -7.56
N ASN A 17 7.68 1.40 -8.09
CA ASN A 17 8.42 1.94 -9.23
C ASN A 17 8.95 3.35 -9.04
N VAL A 18 9.33 3.70 -7.81
CA VAL A 18 9.73 5.05 -7.59
C VAL A 18 10.92 5.26 -6.80
N PRO A 19 11.64 6.30 -7.06
CA PRO A 19 12.25 7.07 -5.99
C PRO A 19 11.31 8.09 -5.38
N THR A 20 10.55 8.81 -6.16
CA THR A 20 9.66 9.83 -5.60
C THR A 20 8.27 9.65 -6.14
N ALA A 21 7.46 8.93 -5.39
CA ALA A 21 6.08 8.71 -5.78
C ALA A 21 5.24 9.89 -5.32
N GLU A 22 4.39 10.37 -6.21
CA GLU A 22 3.48 11.46 -5.87
C GLU A 22 2.03 11.03 -5.91
N ASN A 23 1.71 10.10 -6.79
CA ASN A 23 0.33 9.61 -6.89
C ASN A 23 0.08 8.59 -5.82
N SER A 24 -1.01 8.75 -5.09
CA SER A 24 -1.35 7.80 -4.04
C SER A 24 -2.73 7.21 -4.29
N VAL A 25 -2.89 5.96 -3.91
CA VAL A 25 -4.13 5.22 -4.06
C VAL A 25 -4.43 4.54 -2.75
N PHE A 26 -5.63 4.71 -2.25
CA PHE A 26 -6.05 3.98 -1.06
C PHE A 26 -6.54 2.60 -1.48
N ILE A 27 -6.02 1.57 -0.82
CA ILE A 27 -6.26 0.20 -1.26
C ILE A 27 -7.24 -0.57 -0.38
N ASP A 28 -7.60 -0.03 0.77
CA ASP A 28 -8.44 -0.77 1.71
C ASP A 28 -9.68 -0.02 2.14
N ASN A 29 -10.38 0.58 1.17
CA ASN A 29 -11.70 1.13 1.45
C ASN A 29 -12.68 0.03 1.88
N SER A 30 -12.35 -1.20 1.58
CA SER A 30 -13.05 -2.38 2.07
C SER A 30 -12.02 -3.27 2.75
N SER A 31 -12.43 -4.02 3.76
CA SER A 31 -11.52 -4.94 4.45
C SER A 31 -11.45 -6.30 3.75
N ASP A 32 -12.15 -6.47 2.64
CA ASP A 32 -12.10 -7.73 1.90
C ASP A 32 -10.74 -7.91 1.24
N ILE A 33 -10.12 -9.06 1.51
CA ILE A 33 -8.77 -9.33 1.01
C ILE A 33 -8.73 -9.29 -0.52
N ASN A 34 -9.72 -9.87 -1.16
CA ASN A 34 -9.75 -9.88 -2.63
C ASN A 34 -9.87 -8.47 -3.20
N TYR A 35 -10.66 -7.62 -2.55
CA TYR A 35 -10.76 -6.23 -2.94
C TYR A 35 -9.41 -5.53 -2.84
N ILE A 36 -8.74 -5.72 -1.69
CA ILE A 36 -7.45 -5.07 -1.46
C ILE A 36 -6.42 -5.54 -2.48
N LYS A 37 -6.39 -6.85 -2.77
CA LYS A 37 -5.47 -7.39 -3.76
C LYS A 37 -5.73 -6.78 -5.14
N LYS A 38 -7.00 -6.60 -5.48
CA LYS A 38 -7.35 -5.98 -6.76
C LYS A 38 -6.85 -4.54 -6.82
N GLN A 39 -7.02 -3.80 -5.72
CA GLN A 39 -6.55 -2.43 -5.68
C GLN A 39 -5.04 -2.35 -5.77
N LEU A 40 -4.34 -3.30 -5.16
CA LEU A 40 -2.88 -3.35 -5.26
C LEU A 40 -2.45 -3.58 -6.70
N ARG A 41 -3.14 -4.46 -7.42
CA ARG A 41 -2.82 -4.72 -8.82
C ARG A 41 -3.08 -3.49 -9.68
N LEU A 42 -4.16 -2.77 -9.40
CA LEU A 42 -4.44 -1.53 -10.12
C LEU A 42 -3.40 -0.49 -9.84
N ALA A 43 -2.98 -0.37 -8.58
CA ALA A 43 -1.92 0.57 -8.22
C ALA A 43 -0.62 0.22 -8.93
N ALA A 44 -0.30 -1.07 -9.00
CA ALA A 44 0.91 -1.51 -9.69
C ALA A 44 0.87 -1.11 -11.16
N LYS A 45 -0.29 -1.28 -11.79
CA LYS A 45 -0.44 -0.90 -13.19
C LYS A 45 -0.23 0.60 -13.36
N MET A 46 -0.77 1.40 -12.44
CA MET A 46 -0.55 2.84 -12.46
C MET A 46 0.93 3.18 -12.31
N GLY A 47 1.62 2.46 -11.44
CA GLY A 47 3.04 2.68 -11.25
C GLY A 47 3.84 2.38 -12.51
N LEU A 48 3.45 1.34 -13.24
CA LEU A 48 4.11 1.01 -14.49
C LEU A 48 3.82 2.05 -15.57
N GLU A 49 2.59 2.54 -15.61
CA GLU A 49 2.20 3.49 -16.64
C GLU A 49 2.72 4.89 -16.38
N ASN A 50 2.71 5.30 -15.12
CA ASN A 50 3.07 6.67 -14.76
C ASN A 50 4.46 6.79 -14.15
N GLY A 51 5.11 5.67 -13.92
CA GLY A 51 6.44 5.65 -13.34
C GLY A 51 6.47 5.54 -11.84
N SER A 52 5.40 5.88 -11.15
CA SER A 52 5.39 5.82 -9.69
C SER A 52 3.97 5.88 -9.14
N VAL A 53 3.80 5.21 -8.01
CA VAL A 53 2.53 5.26 -7.27
C VAL A 53 2.80 4.82 -5.83
N ILE A 54 2.01 5.35 -4.91
CA ILE A 54 2.04 4.92 -3.53
C ILE A 54 0.70 4.28 -3.21
N ALA A 55 0.72 3.03 -2.80
CA ALA A 55 -0.48 2.36 -2.33
C ALA A 55 -0.56 2.55 -0.83
N ILE A 56 -1.65 3.13 -0.36
CA ILE A 56 -1.81 3.46 1.05
C ILE A 56 -2.95 2.65 1.64
N GLY A 57 -2.70 2.03 2.77
CA GLY A 57 -3.71 1.28 3.48
C GLY A 57 -3.57 1.45 4.97
N HIS A 58 -4.51 0.90 5.70
CA HIS A 58 -4.46 0.88 7.16
C HIS A 58 -3.72 -0.36 7.63
N ALA A 59 -3.08 -0.25 8.79
CA ALA A 59 -2.34 -1.38 9.35
C ALA A 59 -3.31 -2.37 9.97
N ARG A 60 -3.97 -3.13 9.13
CA ARG A 60 -4.94 -4.15 9.52
C ARG A 60 -4.47 -5.51 9.05
N ILE A 61 -5.01 -6.54 9.69
CA ILE A 61 -4.60 -7.92 9.35
C ILE A 61 -4.85 -8.22 7.87
N ASN A 62 -6.04 -7.88 7.38
CA ASN A 62 -6.39 -8.21 6.00
C ASN A 62 -5.57 -7.40 4.99
N THR A 63 -5.29 -6.15 5.32
CA THR A 63 -4.46 -5.32 4.46
C THR A 63 -3.05 -5.91 4.38
N GLY A 64 -2.51 -6.29 5.54
CA GLY A 64 -1.19 -6.90 5.58
C GLY A 64 -1.14 -8.22 4.81
N LYS A 65 -2.17 -9.05 4.96
CA LYS A 65 -2.23 -10.32 4.25
C LYS A 65 -2.28 -10.12 2.74
N ALA A 66 -3.12 -9.18 2.30
CA ALA A 66 -3.26 -8.90 0.87
C ALA A 66 -1.94 -8.42 0.29
N ILE A 67 -1.27 -7.51 0.98
CA ILE A 67 0.02 -7.01 0.52
C ILE A 67 1.02 -8.15 0.42
N LYS A 68 1.11 -8.96 1.47
CA LYS A 68 2.08 -10.05 1.51
C LYS A 68 1.85 -11.04 0.38
N GLU A 69 0.59 -11.33 0.08
CA GLU A 69 0.28 -12.30 -0.97
C GLU A 69 0.54 -11.74 -2.36
N VAL A 70 0.40 -10.43 -2.54
CA VAL A 70 0.54 -9.83 -3.85
C VAL A 70 1.98 -9.44 -4.18
N ILE A 71 2.82 -9.22 -3.17
CA ILE A 71 4.20 -8.79 -3.41
C ILE A 71 4.96 -9.66 -4.41
N PRO A 72 4.93 -11.02 -4.29
CA PRO A 72 5.65 -11.83 -5.28
C PRO A 72 5.13 -11.61 -6.70
N GLU A 73 3.82 -11.43 -6.82
CA GLU A 73 3.22 -11.17 -8.13
C GLU A 73 3.69 -9.85 -8.70
N LEU A 74 3.75 -8.81 -7.85
CA LEU A 74 4.19 -7.50 -8.30
C LEU A 74 5.66 -7.51 -8.69
N GLU A 75 6.47 -8.23 -7.94
CA GLU A 75 7.88 -8.37 -8.28
C GLU A 75 8.06 -9.09 -9.60
N ALA A 76 7.22 -10.09 -9.86
CA ALA A 76 7.26 -10.79 -11.13
C ALA A 76 6.88 -9.89 -12.29
N MET A 77 6.12 -8.84 -12.03
CA MET A 77 5.77 -7.84 -13.04
C MET A 77 6.89 -6.85 -13.29
N GLY A 78 7.95 -6.91 -12.51
CA GLY A 78 9.03 -5.96 -12.62
C GLY A 78 8.85 -4.71 -11.79
N ILE A 79 7.91 -4.73 -10.85
CA ILE A 79 7.64 -3.58 -9.98
C ILE A 79 8.71 -3.51 -8.90
N GLN A 80 9.29 -2.35 -8.72
CA GLN A 80 10.20 -2.10 -7.62
C GLN A 80 9.38 -1.60 -6.44
N LEU A 81 9.56 -2.24 -5.28
CA LEU A 81 8.72 -2.00 -4.12
C LEU A 81 9.53 -1.47 -2.96
N VAL A 82 8.98 -0.48 -2.28
CA VAL A 82 9.54 0.01 -1.01
C VAL A 82 8.38 0.08 -0.02
N TYR A 83 8.47 -0.74 1.02
CA TYR A 83 7.43 -0.81 2.02
C TYR A 83 7.77 0.12 3.17
N ALA A 84 6.78 0.86 3.64
CA ALA A 84 6.95 1.76 4.77
C ALA A 84 5.72 1.73 5.65
N SER A 85 5.92 1.85 6.94
CA SER A 85 4.84 2.01 7.89
C SER A 85 4.94 3.40 8.48
N GLU A 86 3.81 4.04 8.63
CA GLU A 86 3.77 5.36 9.24
C GLU A 86 2.86 5.35 10.43
N LEU A 87 3.32 5.98 11.48
CA LEU A 87 2.52 6.22 12.65
C LEU A 87 2.16 7.69 12.65
N LEU A 88 0.88 7.97 12.58
CA LEU A 88 0.39 9.33 12.65
C LEU A 88 0.00 9.63 14.08
N GLN A 89 0.50 10.68 14.60
CA GLN A 89 0.27 11.05 15.99
C GLN A 89 -0.44 12.37 16.08
#